data_d2f71d289731416e75ea99e9c07bdc42
#
_entry.id   d2f71d289731416e75ea99e9c07bdc42
#
_cell.length_a   1.000
_cell.length_b   1.000
_cell.length_c   1.000
_cell.angle_alpha   90.00
_cell.angle_beta   90.00
_cell.angle_gamma   90.00
#
_symmetry.space_group_name_H-M   'P 1'
#
loop_
_entity.id
_entity.type
_entity.pdbx_description
1 polymer ?
#
loop_
_entity_poly.entity_id
_entity_poly.type
_entity_poly.pdbx_seq_one_letter_code
_entity_poly.pdbx_strand_id
1 'polypeptide(L)'
;MEVKTYISEFLPLDGRGYGTDEPECRITIELGKVAIMINSKTDNLCGHTVSVRTRKIRAVQLELLQVFKEFCNAHQLCYYLWSGSLLGAVRHQGFIPWDDDVDVAMPREDYETFKRLAASELNEPYTIHTNENDPGIFRGGMCRLRNSSTMGVEYWEIGGSRNWGIWIDILALDYVYEDAEKRNAQLRKIAIYKRLCLIQT
;
A
#
# COMPACT_ATOMS: atom_id res chain seq x y z
N MET A 1 -19.26 4.37 2.86
CA MET A 1 -18.66 5.19 3.93
C MET A 1 -17.43 5.85 3.31
N GLU A 2 -17.51 7.14 3.04
CA GLU A 2 -16.45 7.87 2.34
C GLU A 2 -15.27 8.07 3.29
N VAL A 3 -14.10 7.60 2.91
CA VAL A 3 -12.84 7.89 3.62
C VAL A 3 -12.27 9.16 3.02
N LYS A 4 -12.30 10.26 3.78
CA LYS A 4 -11.62 11.52 3.41
C LYS A 4 -10.27 11.55 4.09
N THR A 5 -9.22 11.67 3.32
CA THR A 5 -7.85 11.76 3.82
C THR A 5 -7.35 13.20 3.70
N TYR A 6 -6.86 13.78 4.78
CA TYR A 6 -6.24 15.10 4.77
C TYR A 6 -4.76 14.98 5.13
N ILE A 7 -3.92 15.67 4.39
CA ILE A 7 -2.51 15.83 4.73
C ILE A 7 -2.30 17.28 5.13
N SER A 8 -1.91 17.47 6.36
CA SER A 8 -1.42 18.74 6.83
C SER A 8 0.11 18.76 6.77
N GLU A 9 0.63 19.55 5.85
CA GLU A 9 2.04 19.94 5.66
C GLU A 9 3.02 18.84 5.22
N PHE A 10 3.28 18.85 3.91
CA PHE A 10 4.49 18.28 3.32
C PHE A 10 5.54 19.39 3.19
N LEU A 11 6.70 19.21 3.81
CA LEU A 11 7.89 19.95 3.41
C LEU A 11 8.56 19.15 2.26
N PRO A 12 8.95 19.79 1.15
CA PRO A 12 9.60 19.12 0.05
C PRO A 12 10.92 18.49 0.51
N LEU A 13 11.15 17.24 0.13
CA LEU A 13 12.44 16.59 0.26
C LEU A 13 13.38 17.21 -0.80
N ASP A 14 13.95 18.37 -0.50
CA ASP A 14 15.05 18.89 -1.27
C ASP A 14 16.34 18.20 -0.79
N GLY A 15 16.95 17.41 -1.61
CA GLY A 15 18.10 16.53 -1.38
C GLY A 15 19.29 17.03 -0.55
N ARG A 16 19.06 17.78 0.52
CA ARG A 16 20.08 18.30 1.46
C ARG A 16 19.95 17.64 2.82
N GLY A 17 20.88 16.74 3.06
CA GLY A 17 21.40 16.31 4.35
C GLY A 17 20.37 15.99 5.42
N TYR A 18 20.21 14.73 5.74
CA TYR A 18 19.47 14.24 6.91
C TYR A 18 20.11 14.78 8.21
N GLY A 19 19.66 15.96 8.62
CA GLY A 19 19.87 16.43 9.99
C GLY A 19 19.01 15.62 10.96
N THR A 20 19.34 15.67 12.25
CA THR A 20 18.60 15.00 13.33
C THR A 20 17.15 15.52 13.52
N ASP A 21 16.75 16.58 12.79
CA ASP A 21 15.42 17.18 12.78
C ASP A 21 14.66 16.78 11.50
N GLU A 22 14.26 15.50 11.41
CA GLU A 22 13.42 15.02 10.30
C GLU A 22 12.02 15.60 10.39
N PRO A 23 11.45 16.08 9.25
CA PRO A 23 10.08 16.60 9.23
C PRO A 23 9.09 15.49 9.62
N GLU A 24 8.14 15.83 10.47
CA GLU A 24 7.03 14.94 10.81
C GLU A 24 6.13 14.76 9.59
N CYS A 25 6.15 13.57 9.00
CA CYS A 25 5.17 13.20 7.99
C CYS A 25 3.90 12.73 8.70
N ARG A 26 2.80 13.48 8.57
CA ARG A 26 1.51 13.16 9.16
C ARG A 26 0.48 12.99 8.05
N ILE A 27 -0.16 11.83 8.00
CA ILE A 27 -1.32 11.60 7.15
C ILE A 27 -2.55 11.50 8.04
N THR A 28 -3.54 12.33 7.81
CA THR A 28 -4.83 12.24 8.50
C THR A 28 -5.83 11.50 7.62
N ILE A 29 -6.35 10.39 8.12
CA ILE A 29 -7.40 9.61 7.46
C ILE A 29 -8.70 9.83 8.22
N GLU A 30 -9.71 10.37 7.56
CA GLU A 30 -11.04 10.50 8.15
C GLU A 30 -11.89 9.25 7.86
N LEU A 31 -12.26 8.55 8.92
CA LEU A 31 -13.24 7.45 8.91
C LEU A 31 -14.54 7.99 9.51
N GLY A 32 -15.39 8.60 8.68
CA GLY A 32 -16.60 9.26 9.15
C GLY A 32 -16.30 10.46 10.05
N LYS A 33 -16.55 10.35 11.37
CA LYS A 33 -16.26 11.40 12.36
C LYS A 33 -14.90 11.28 13.05
N VAL A 34 -14.10 10.26 12.72
CA VAL A 34 -12.81 9.99 13.35
C VAL A 34 -11.70 10.31 12.38
N ALA A 35 -10.87 11.28 12.73
CA ALA A 35 -9.63 11.58 12.02
C ALA A 35 -8.51 10.72 12.62
N ILE A 36 -7.82 9.96 11.78
CA ILE A 36 -6.69 9.12 12.20
C ILE A 36 -5.42 9.72 11.61
N MET A 37 -4.49 10.08 12.48
CA MET A 37 -3.18 10.58 12.09
C MET A 37 -2.18 9.42 12.01
N ILE A 38 -1.58 9.23 10.83
CA ILE A 38 -0.45 8.33 10.66
C ILE A 38 0.83 9.18 10.77
N ASN A 39 1.66 8.86 11.76
CA ASN A 39 2.88 9.59 12.05
C ASN A 39 4.10 8.67 11.89
N SER A 40 5.12 9.12 11.16
CA SER A 40 6.37 8.39 11.00
C SER A 40 7.24 8.36 12.28
N LYS A 41 6.95 9.22 13.26
CA LYS A 41 7.73 9.40 14.51
C LYS A 41 7.23 8.61 15.72
N THR A 42 6.44 7.56 15.57
CA THR A 42 6.01 6.75 16.71
C THR A 42 7.17 5.94 17.30
N ASP A 43 7.99 6.58 18.12
CA ASP A 43 9.26 6.05 18.61
C ASP A 43 9.15 5.00 19.73
N ASN A 44 8.07 4.94 20.48
CA ASN A 44 7.92 4.00 21.60
C ASN A 44 6.43 3.73 21.90
N LEU A 45 5.75 3.03 21.03
CA LEU A 45 4.41 2.52 21.31
C LEU A 45 4.52 1.07 21.81
N CYS A 46 3.89 0.79 22.93
CA CYS A 46 3.85 -0.56 23.53
C CYS A 46 5.24 -1.16 23.86
N GLY A 47 6.23 -0.33 24.17
CA GLY A 47 7.59 -0.81 24.52
C GLY A 47 8.44 -1.24 23.33
N HIS A 48 8.00 -1.01 22.09
CA HIS A 48 8.76 -1.30 20.90
C HIS A 48 9.46 -0.05 20.37
N THR A 49 10.77 -0.15 20.13
CA THR A 49 11.59 0.94 19.56
C THR A 49 11.64 0.78 18.04
N VAL A 50 11.13 1.78 17.31
CA VAL A 50 11.18 1.79 15.84
C VAL A 50 12.59 2.20 15.38
N SER A 51 13.22 1.39 14.53
CA SER A 51 14.54 1.67 14.01
C SER A 51 14.55 2.88 13.06
N VAL A 52 15.71 3.56 12.93
CA VAL A 52 15.88 4.64 11.94
C VAL A 52 15.60 4.15 10.52
N ARG A 53 16.01 2.91 10.19
CA ARG A 53 15.71 2.29 8.88
C ARG A 53 14.22 2.16 8.66
N THR A 54 13.47 1.62 9.62
CA THR A 54 12.01 1.45 9.51
C THR A 54 11.31 2.80 9.35
N ARG A 55 11.76 3.84 10.07
CA ARG A 55 11.22 5.19 9.91
C ARG A 55 11.41 5.74 8.49
N LYS A 56 12.59 5.55 7.90
CA LYS A 56 12.85 5.96 6.52
C LYS A 56 11.99 5.23 5.51
N ILE A 57 11.80 3.92 5.67
CA ILE A 57 10.89 3.13 4.82
C ILE A 57 9.47 3.69 4.93
N ARG A 58 8.96 3.87 6.15
CA ARG A 58 7.62 4.42 6.39
C ARG A 58 7.42 5.82 5.79
N ALA A 59 8.44 6.68 5.83
CA ALA A 59 8.36 8.01 5.22
C ALA A 59 8.11 7.91 3.70
N VAL A 60 8.82 7.02 3.01
CA VAL A 60 8.61 6.77 1.57
C VAL A 60 7.24 6.14 1.31
N GLN A 61 6.81 5.22 2.16
CA GLN A 61 5.48 4.60 2.02
C GLN A 61 4.34 5.59 2.24
N LEU A 62 4.50 6.55 3.16
CA LEU A 62 3.55 7.64 3.33
C LEU A 62 3.50 8.56 2.11
N GLU A 63 4.64 8.87 1.51
CA GLU A 63 4.71 9.60 0.24
C GLU A 63 3.97 8.85 -0.87
N LEU A 64 4.23 7.54 -1.02
CA LEU A 64 3.53 6.69 -2.00
C LEU A 64 2.01 6.64 -1.74
N LEU A 65 1.60 6.55 -0.49
CA LEU A 65 0.19 6.57 -0.11
C LEU A 65 -0.47 7.90 -0.46
N GLN A 66 0.28 9.01 -0.36
CA GLN A 66 -0.20 10.32 -0.79
C GLN A 66 -0.39 10.38 -2.31
N VAL A 67 0.62 9.95 -3.08
CA VAL A 67 0.54 9.89 -4.54
C VAL A 67 -0.64 9.02 -4.99
N PHE A 68 -0.78 7.85 -4.38
CA PHE A 68 -1.91 6.94 -4.61
C PHE A 68 -3.27 7.62 -4.34
N LYS A 69 -3.39 8.30 -3.20
CA LYS A 69 -4.60 9.03 -2.83
C LYS A 69 -4.94 10.12 -3.83
N GLU A 70 -3.96 10.95 -4.20
CA GLU A 70 -4.17 12.05 -5.16
C GLU A 70 -4.62 11.50 -6.50
N PHE A 71 -3.98 10.42 -6.96
CA PHE A 71 -4.36 9.72 -8.17
C PHE A 71 -5.79 9.17 -8.09
N CYS A 72 -6.14 8.46 -7.03
CA CYS A 72 -7.49 7.93 -6.84
C CYS A 72 -8.55 9.03 -6.77
N ASN A 73 -8.27 10.14 -6.10
CA ASN A 73 -9.18 11.27 -6.02
C ASN A 73 -9.40 11.93 -7.40
N ALA A 74 -8.35 12.11 -8.20
CA ALA A 74 -8.43 12.68 -9.54
C ALA A 74 -9.31 11.83 -10.46
N HIS A 75 -9.28 10.53 -10.30
CA HIS A 75 -10.05 9.56 -11.12
C HIS A 75 -11.32 9.05 -10.45
N GLN A 76 -11.69 9.57 -9.26
CA GLN A 76 -12.87 9.16 -8.50
C GLN A 76 -12.91 7.67 -8.16
N LEU A 77 -11.74 7.07 -7.90
CA LEU A 77 -11.58 5.66 -7.55
C LEU A 77 -11.75 5.44 -6.05
N CYS A 78 -12.46 4.38 -5.68
CA CYS A 78 -12.69 3.99 -4.31
C CYS A 78 -11.55 3.11 -3.79
N TYR A 79 -11.07 3.38 -2.58
CA TYR A 79 -10.04 2.58 -1.91
C TYR A 79 -10.20 2.59 -0.40
N TYR A 80 -9.55 1.66 0.27
CA TYR A 80 -9.55 1.49 1.72
C TYR A 80 -8.16 1.14 2.21
N LEU A 81 -7.77 1.59 3.40
CA LEU A 81 -6.66 0.93 4.10
C LEU A 81 -7.05 -0.51 4.41
N TRP A 82 -6.09 -1.42 4.37
CA TRP A 82 -6.32 -2.84 4.53
C TRP A 82 -5.41 -3.46 5.57
N SER A 83 -5.77 -4.66 6.08
CA SER A 83 -4.92 -5.49 6.93
C SER A 83 -4.27 -4.74 8.12
N GLY A 84 -2.96 -4.84 8.27
CA GLY A 84 -2.13 -4.19 9.28
C GLY A 84 -2.24 -2.68 9.25
N SER A 85 -2.27 -2.09 8.06
CA SER A 85 -2.37 -0.63 7.87
C SER A 85 -3.68 -0.07 8.43
N LEU A 86 -4.82 -0.73 8.19
CA LEU A 86 -6.11 -0.33 8.77
C LEU A 86 -6.11 -0.51 10.29
N LEU A 87 -5.60 -1.63 10.78
CA LEU A 87 -5.53 -1.91 12.21
C LEU A 87 -4.61 -0.91 12.92
N GLY A 88 -3.47 -0.57 12.33
CA GLY A 88 -2.55 0.44 12.82
C GLY A 88 -3.20 1.81 12.90
N ALA A 89 -3.86 2.23 11.83
CA ALA A 89 -4.58 3.50 11.78
C ALA A 89 -5.64 3.62 12.90
N VAL A 90 -6.43 2.58 13.13
CA VAL A 90 -7.49 2.59 14.16
C VAL A 90 -6.93 2.49 15.57
N ARG A 91 -5.98 1.57 15.80
CA ARG A 91 -5.50 1.23 17.14
C ARG A 91 -4.35 2.11 17.64
N HIS A 92 -3.43 2.47 16.73
CA HIS A 92 -2.20 3.19 17.07
C HIS A 92 -2.20 4.64 16.56
N GLN A 93 -3.22 5.03 15.80
CA GLN A 93 -3.26 6.31 15.08
C GLN A 93 -2.03 6.49 14.17
N GLY A 94 -1.55 5.37 13.60
CA GLY A 94 -0.35 5.31 12.79
C GLY A 94 -0.01 3.88 12.41
N PHE A 95 1.26 3.63 12.12
CA PHE A 95 1.75 2.28 11.90
C PHE A 95 1.67 1.43 13.19
N ILE A 96 1.46 0.13 13.04
CA ILE A 96 1.77 -0.81 14.10
C ILE A 96 3.29 -0.73 14.35
N PRO A 97 3.78 -0.66 15.61
CA PRO A 97 5.20 -0.36 15.91
C PRO A 97 6.22 -1.29 15.22
N TRP A 98 5.89 -2.54 15.01
CA TRP A 98 6.74 -3.57 14.38
C TRP A 98 6.41 -3.84 12.91
N ASP A 99 5.46 -3.11 12.32
CA ASP A 99 5.03 -3.25 10.93
C ASP A 99 5.86 -2.34 10.02
N ASP A 100 6.17 -2.77 8.81
CA ASP A 100 7.01 -2.04 7.87
C ASP A 100 6.41 -1.98 6.44
N ASP A 101 5.14 -2.31 6.30
CA ASP A 101 4.41 -2.24 5.04
C ASP A 101 3.16 -1.34 5.10
N VAL A 102 2.63 -1.00 3.94
CA VAL A 102 1.36 -0.32 3.75
C VAL A 102 0.53 -1.09 2.74
N ASP A 103 -0.63 -1.55 3.21
CA ASP A 103 -1.63 -2.24 2.42
C ASP A 103 -2.83 -1.34 2.16
N VAL A 104 -3.25 -1.25 0.91
CA VAL A 104 -4.53 -0.67 0.49
C VAL A 104 -5.33 -1.69 -0.31
N ALA A 105 -6.64 -1.57 -0.31
CA ALA A 105 -7.52 -2.43 -1.07
C ALA A 105 -8.53 -1.61 -1.87
N MET A 106 -8.86 -2.07 -3.06
CA MET A 106 -9.83 -1.41 -3.96
C MET A 106 -10.89 -2.41 -4.41
N PRO A 107 -12.15 -2.00 -4.60
CA PRO A 107 -13.12 -2.80 -5.34
C PRO A 107 -12.53 -3.22 -6.69
N ARG A 108 -12.85 -4.43 -7.17
CA ARG A 108 -12.24 -5.01 -8.40
C ARG A 108 -12.28 -4.05 -9.59
N GLU A 109 -13.39 -3.38 -9.82
CA GLU A 109 -13.56 -2.47 -10.96
C GLU A 109 -12.64 -1.25 -10.86
N ASP A 110 -12.52 -0.65 -9.67
CA ASP A 110 -11.62 0.47 -9.40
C ASP A 110 -10.15 0.03 -9.47
N TYR A 111 -9.83 -1.17 -8.98
CA TYR A 111 -8.50 -1.76 -9.07
C TYR A 111 -8.03 -1.94 -10.52
N GLU A 112 -8.87 -2.51 -11.40
CA GLU A 112 -8.53 -2.68 -12.81
C GLU A 112 -8.42 -1.33 -13.54
N THR A 113 -9.26 -0.37 -13.16
CA THR A 113 -9.19 1.00 -13.68
C THR A 113 -7.91 1.68 -13.23
N PHE A 114 -7.55 1.57 -11.94
CA PHE A 114 -6.30 2.08 -11.39
C PHE A 114 -5.09 1.51 -12.13
N LYS A 115 -4.98 0.19 -12.29
CA LYS A 115 -3.88 -0.47 -13.01
C LYS A 115 -3.69 0.11 -14.41
N ARG A 116 -4.78 0.23 -15.15
CA ARG A 116 -4.74 0.72 -16.54
C ARG A 116 -4.31 2.19 -16.62
N LEU A 117 -4.88 3.06 -15.78
CA LEU A 117 -4.57 4.49 -15.78
C LEU A 117 -3.17 4.75 -15.20
N ALA A 118 -2.81 4.12 -14.11
CA ALA A 118 -1.51 4.28 -13.46
C ALA A 118 -0.35 3.87 -14.39
N ALA A 119 -0.52 2.84 -15.20
CA ALA A 119 0.49 2.43 -16.17
C ALA A 119 0.79 3.47 -17.27
N SER A 120 -0.16 4.38 -17.55
CA SER A 120 -0.03 5.40 -18.59
C SER A 120 0.19 6.83 -18.07
N GLU A 121 -0.22 7.13 -16.85
CA GLU A 121 -0.28 8.50 -16.34
C GLU A 121 0.68 8.77 -15.17
N LEU A 122 1.16 7.73 -14.48
CA LEU A 122 2.19 7.93 -13.46
C LEU A 122 3.52 8.33 -14.13
N ASN A 123 4.15 9.35 -13.53
CA ASN A 123 5.45 9.82 -13.96
C ASN A 123 6.54 9.37 -12.98
N GLU A 124 7.76 9.23 -13.49
CA GLU A 124 8.94 9.03 -12.65
C GLU A 124 8.96 10.02 -11.45
N PRO A 125 9.33 9.57 -10.25
CA PRO A 125 9.89 8.25 -9.92
C PRO A 125 8.84 7.17 -9.58
N TYR A 126 7.54 7.42 -9.80
CA TYR A 126 6.47 6.51 -9.39
C TYR A 126 6.11 5.55 -10.53
N THR A 127 6.09 4.26 -10.22
CA THR A 127 5.80 3.21 -11.20
C THR A 127 4.86 2.17 -10.61
N ILE A 128 4.00 1.60 -11.46
CA ILE A 128 3.16 0.48 -11.08
C ILE A 128 3.77 -0.84 -11.54
N HIS A 129 3.83 -1.80 -10.63
CA HIS A 129 4.22 -3.19 -10.90
C HIS A 129 3.01 -4.09 -10.79
N THR A 130 2.79 -4.88 -11.83
CA THR A 130 1.66 -5.81 -11.96
C THR A 130 2.16 -7.14 -12.52
N ASN A 131 1.33 -8.18 -12.51
CA ASN A 131 1.65 -9.44 -13.16
C ASN A 131 1.86 -9.31 -14.67
N GLU A 132 1.27 -8.31 -15.30
CA GLU A 132 1.36 -8.09 -16.74
C GLU A 132 2.74 -7.53 -17.14
N ASN A 133 3.30 -6.60 -16.34
CA ASN A 133 4.59 -5.99 -16.64
C ASN A 133 5.77 -6.62 -15.89
N ASP A 134 5.50 -7.45 -14.87
CA ASP A 134 6.52 -8.18 -14.11
C ASP A 134 6.00 -9.58 -13.71
N PRO A 135 5.88 -10.50 -14.67
CA PRO A 135 5.35 -11.83 -14.43
C PRO A 135 6.25 -12.62 -13.47
N GLY A 136 5.65 -13.24 -12.47
CA GLY A 136 6.33 -14.11 -11.50
C GLY A 136 6.62 -13.48 -10.14
N ILE A 137 6.39 -12.18 -9.94
CA ILE A 137 6.50 -11.53 -8.61
C ILE A 137 5.20 -11.70 -7.82
N PHE A 138 4.08 -11.46 -8.46
CA PHE A 138 2.81 -11.40 -7.76
C PHE A 138 2.02 -12.69 -7.87
N ARG A 139 1.79 -13.32 -6.73
CA ARG A 139 0.86 -14.43 -6.61
C ARG A 139 -0.49 -13.88 -6.15
N GLY A 140 -1.45 -13.76 -7.09
CA GLY A 140 -2.84 -13.62 -6.71
C GLY A 140 -3.42 -12.22 -6.62
N GLY A 141 -3.33 -11.42 -7.68
CA GLY A 141 -4.25 -10.29 -7.88
C GLY A 141 -3.95 -9.05 -7.05
N MET A 142 -2.69 -8.79 -6.77
CA MET A 142 -2.20 -7.53 -6.20
C MET A 142 -1.28 -6.82 -7.20
N CYS A 143 -1.10 -5.52 -7.02
CA CYS A 143 -0.06 -4.74 -7.68
C CYS A 143 0.67 -3.87 -6.65
N ARG A 144 1.80 -3.30 -7.04
CA ARG A 144 2.62 -2.43 -6.22
C ARG A 144 2.80 -1.07 -6.86
N LEU A 145 2.59 -0.03 -6.09
CA LEU A 145 3.06 1.31 -6.45
C LEU A 145 4.43 1.51 -5.82
N ARG A 146 5.45 1.79 -6.63
CA ARG A 146 6.85 1.92 -6.21
C ARG A 146 7.41 3.31 -6.46
N ASN A 147 8.38 3.71 -5.62
CA ASN A 147 9.23 4.88 -5.86
C ASN A 147 10.61 4.40 -6.33
N SER A 148 10.86 4.51 -7.64
CA SER A 148 12.10 4.05 -8.30
C SER A 148 13.36 4.84 -7.91
N SER A 149 13.24 5.99 -7.26
CA SER A 149 14.38 6.73 -6.70
C SER A 149 14.89 6.15 -5.38
N THR A 150 14.24 5.11 -4.85
CA THR A 150 14.58 4.44 -3.59
C THR A 150 14.99 2.99 -3.83
N MET A 151 15.48 2.30 -2.80
CA MET A 151 15.81 0.87 -2.87
C MET A 151 15.17 0.10 -1.71
N GLY A 152 14.31 -0.84 -2.05
CA GLY A 152 13.70 -1.81 -1.14
C GLY A 152 13.50 -3.14 -1.87
N VAL A 153 14.10 -4.23 -1.36
CA VAL A 153 14.13 -5.54 -2.00
C VAL A 153 13.66 -6.58 -1.02
N GLU A 154 12.71 -7.39 -1.42
CA GLU A 154 12.35 -8.59 -0.69
C GLU A 154 13.29 -9.76 -1.07
N TYR A 155 13.52 -10.66 -0.12
CA TYR A 155 14.49 -11.75 -0.30
C TYR A 155 14.25 -12.57 -1.57
N TRP A 156 13.00 -12.84 -1.92
CA TRP A 156 12.60 -13.60 -3.13
C TRP A 156 12.66 -12.79 -4.43
N GLU A 157 12.87 -11.50 -4.36
CA GLU A 157 13.05 -10.64 -5.55
C GLU A 157 14.52 -10.60 -6.01
N ILE A 158 15.46 -11.12 -5.22
CA ILE A 158 16.90 -11.08 -5.52
C ILE A 158 17.20 -11.89 -6.78
N GLY A 159 17.84 -11.26 -7.76
CA GLY A 159 18.28 -11.91 -9.01
C GLY A 159 17.54 -11.49 -10.28
N GLY A 160 16.51 -10.62 -10.18
CA GLY A 160 15.84 -10.04 -11.34
C GLY A 160 16.39 -8.65 -11.72
N SER A 161 16.28 -8.26 -12.99
CA SER A 161 16.58 -6.90 -13.47
C SER A 161 15.32 -6.02 -13.31
N ARG A 162 14.97 -5.63 -12.08
CA ARG A 162 13.68 -5.01 -11.78
C ARG A 162 13.83 -3.69 -11.07
N ASN A 163 12.75 -2.91 -11.05
CA ASN A 163 12.67 -1.74 -10.20
C ASN A 163 12.59 -2.19 -8.73
N TRP A 164 13.62 -1.86 -7.96
CA TRP A 164 13.78 -2.22 -6.57
C TRP A 164 13.28 -1.14 -5.60
N GLY A 165 12.46 -0.20 -6.07
CA GLY A 165 11.95 0.89 -5.25
C GLY A 165 11.10 0.39 -4.07
N ILE A 166 11.10 1.14 -2.96
CA ILE A 166 10.16 0.95 -1.84
C ILE A 166 8.74 1.09 -2.38
N TRP A 167 7.78 0.36 -1.83
CA TRP A 167 6.42 0.21 -2.35
C TRP A 167 5.32 0.25 -1.29
N ILE A 168 4.10 0.37 -1.77
CA ILE A 168 2.87 0.01 -1.09
C ILE A 168 2.15 -1.09 -1.87
N ASP A 169 1.49 -2.00 -1.16
CA ASP A 169 0.73 -3.10 -1.75
C ASP A 169 -0.73 -2.68 -1.98
N ILE A 170 -1.24 -2.96 -3.19
CA ILE A 170 -2.60 -2.62 -3.60
C ILE A 170 -3.31 -3.91 -3.98
N LEU A 171 -4.36 -4.25 -3.21
CA LEU A 171 -5.10 -5.49 -3.34
C LEU A 171 -6.46 -5.24 -4.00
N ALA A 172 -6.94 -6.23 -4.74
CA ALA A 172 -8.29 -6.22 -5.28
C ALA A 172 -9.29 -6.90 -4.34
N LEU A 173 -10.43 -6.27 -4.11
CA LEU A 173 -11.57 -6.82 -3.39
C LEU A 173 -12.59 -7.36 -4.39
N ASP A 174 -12.78 -8.66 -4.37
CA ASP A 174 -13.77 -9.33 -5.20
C ASP A 174 -15.09 -9.53 -4.47
N TYR A 175 -16.18 -9.42 -5.20
CA TYR A 175 -17.51 -9.70 -4.67
C TYR A 175 -17.69 -11.19 -4.39
N VAL A 176 -18.38 -11.47 -3.30
CA VAL A 176 -18.87 -12.79 -2.99
C VAL A 176 -20.41 -12.82 -3.10
N TYR A 177 -20.97 -13.93 -3.53
CA TYR A 177 -22.41 -14.07 -3.62
C TYR A 177 -23.06 -13.98 -2.22
N GLU A 178 -24.18 -13.25 -2.13
CA GLU A 178 -24.99 -13.22 -0.91
C GLU A 178 -25.61 -14.58 -0.62
N ASP A 179 -26.06 -15.27 -1.66
CA ASP A 179 -26.58 -16.63 -1.60
C ASP A 179 -25.53 -17.62 -1.09
N ALA A 180 -25.85 -18.37 -0.03
CA ALA A 180 -24.92 -19.25 0.65
C ALA A 180 -24.38 -20.40 -0.23
N GLU A 181 -25.21 -20.98 -1.10
CA GLU A 181 -24.79 -22.07 -1.98
C GLU A 181 -23.82 -21.58 -3.05
N LYS A 182 -24.16 -20.47 -3.70
CA LYS A 182 -23.31 -19.84 -4.72
C LYS A 182 -21.98 -19.37 -4.11
N ARG A 183 -22.03 -18.75 -2.93
CA ARG A 183 -20.82 -18.33 -2.19
C ARG A 183 -19.93 -19.53 -1.87
N ASN A 184 -20.47 -20.61 -1.34
CA ASN A 184 -19.71 -21.81 -1.05
C ASN A 184 -19.11 -22.45 -2.33
N ALA A 185 -19.84 -22.46 -3.42
CA ALA A 185 -19.32 -22.93 -4.71
C ALA A 185 -18.17 -22.03 -5.22
N GLN A 186 -18.32 -20.71 -5.11
CA GLN A 186 -17.26 -19.74 -5.44
C GLN A 186 -16.00 -19.98 -4.61
N LEU A 187 -16.13 -20.08 -3.28
CA LEU A 187 -15.01 -20.29 -2.37
C LEU A 187 -14.30 -21.63 -2.62
N ARG A 188 -15.04 -22.70 -2.94
CA ARG A 188 -14.45 -23.99 -3.35
C ARG A 188 -13.62 -23.86 -4.62
N LYS A 189 -14.11 -23.14 -5.64
CA LYS A 189 -13.36 -22.87 -6.87
C LYS A 189 -12.07 -22.10 -6.58
N ILE A 190 -12.14 -21.03 -5.77
CA ILE A 190 -10.97 -20.26 -5.36
C ILE A 190 -9.94 -21.15 -4.65
N ALA A 191 -10.38 -22.01 -3.73
CA ALA A 191 -9.50 -22.93 -3.02
C ALA A 191 -8.80 -23.92 -3.97
N ILE A 192 -9.50 -24.43 -4.99
CA ILE A 192 -8.94 -25.31 -6.02
C ILE A 192 -7.88 -24.57 -6.84
N TYR A 193 -8.18 -23.36 -7.34
CA TYR A 193 -7.22 -22.56 -8.11
C TYR A 193 -5.98 -22.21 -7.30
N LYS A 194 -6.14 -21.81 -6.04
CA LYS A 194 -4.99 -21.57 -5.13
C LYS A 194 -4.10 -22.79 -4.98
N ARG A 195 -4.67 -24.00 -4.86
CA ARG A 195 -3.90 -25.25 -4.82
C ARG A 195 -3.16 -25.52 -6.12
N LEU A 196 -3.81 -25.31 -7.26
CA LEU A 196 -3.17 -25.50 -8.57
C LEU A 196 -2.00 -24.54 -8.78
N CYS A 197 -2.14 -23.29 -8.41
CA CYS A 197 -1.04 -22.30 -8.46
C CYS A 197 0.14 -22.67 -7.56
N LEU A 198 -0.09 -23.32 -6.42
CA LEU A 198 0.99 -23.76 -5.52
C LEU A 198 1.74 -25.01 -6.02
N ILE A 199 1.15 -25.77 -6.94
CA ILE A 199 1.77 -27.00 -7.51
C ILE A 199 2.71 -26.65 -8.67
N GLN A 200 2.53 -25.46 -9.30
CA GLN A 200 3.36 -25.00 -10.43
C GLN A 200 4.64 -24.28 -10.00
N THR A 201 4.96 -24.27 -8.71
CA THR A 201 6.18 -23.70 -8.11
C THR A 201 7.03 -24.76 -7.44
#